data_f31a5470ad317a2ed8d938093390f7a8
#
_entry.id   f31a5470ad317a2ed8d938093390f7a8
#
_cell.length_a   1.000
_cell.length_b   1.000
_cell.length_c   1.000
_cell.angle_alpha   90.00
_cell.angle_beta   90.00
_cell.angle_gamma   90.00
#
_symmetry.space_group_name_H-M   'P 1'
#
loop_
_entity.id
_entity.type
_entity.pdbx_description
1 polymer ?
#
loop_
_entity_poly.entity_id
_entity_poly.type
_entity_poly.pdbx_seq_one_letter_code
_entity_poly.pdbx_strand_id
1 'polypeptide(L)'
;METPTGPPGSGNRSTRSHRQLTGWLAVAAQFVAIIGIVVSPGDPALVPGAVRWLGIILIAVGGVTMVVAFLNLGSALTPTPVPVAGAGLRTAGLYARIRHPIYTGLLLLAGGLVLRSPGVWPAVWFVLLAAILTAKALWEEHMLAEAYPDYREYRRHTGRFLPRLRPVR
;
A
#
# COMPACT_ATOMS: atom_id res chain seq x y z
N MET A 1 -19.17 -10.31 -48.77
CA MET A 1 -18.10 -10.77 -47.86
C MET A 1 -17.26 -9.55 -47.55
N GLU A 2 -17.79 -8.72 -46.58
CA GLU A 2 -17.15 -7.46 -46.18
C GLU A 2 -16.21 -7.72 -45.00
N THR A 3 -14.95 -7.39 -45.19
CA THR A 3 -13.94 -7.37 -44.10
C THR A 3 -14.14 -6.10 -43.27
N PRO A 4 -14.27 -6.20 -41.94
CA PRO A 4 -14.30 -5.02 -41.09
C PRO A 4 -12.88 -4.47 -40.92
N THR A 5 -12.56 -3.43 -41.68
CA THR A 5 -11.35 -2.61 -41.51
C THR A 5 -11.63 -1.44 -40.58
N GLY A 6 -11.53 -1.70 -39.27
CA GLY A 6 -11.41 -0.64 -38.26
C GLY A 6 -10.10 -0.84 -37.49
N PRO A 7 -9.30 0.22 -37.21
CA PRO A 7 -8.05 0.03 -36.46
C PRO A 7 -8.35 -0.41 -35.03
N PRO A 8 -7.73 -1.49 -34.52
CA PRO A 8 -7.92 -1.90 -33.15
C PRO A 8 -7.15 -0.96 -32.24
N GLY A 9 -7.83 -0.23 -31.34
CA GLY A 9 -7.13 0.19 -30.15
C GLY A 9 -7.09 1.64 -29.70
N SER A 10 -8.00 2.52 -30.04
CA SER A 10 -8.02 3.86 -29.44
C SER A 10 -8.57 3.89 -27.99
N GLY A 11 -9.54 3.03 -27.67
CA GLY A 11 -10.14 2.97 -26.32
C GLY A 11 -9.20 2.41 -25.23
N ASN A 12 -8.23 1.60 -25.59
CA ASN A 12 -7.35 0.95 -24.59
C ASN A 12 -6.16 1.86 -24.16
N ARG A 13 -5.74 2.81 -24.99
CA ARG A 13 -4.63 3.73 -24.64
C ARG A 13 -5.08 4.83 -23.66
N SER A 14 -6.26 5.40 -23.84
CA SER A 14 -6.79 6.45 -22.94
C SER A 14 -7.05 5.90 -21.53
N THR A 15 -7.65 4.72 -21.42
CA THR A 15 -7.93 4.09 -20.12
C THR A 15 -6.64 3.73 -19.36
N ARG A 16 -5.60 3.28 -20.04
CA ARG A 16 -4.29 3.02 -19.44
C ARG A 16 -3.61 4.31 -18.96
N SER A 17 -3.68 5.38 -19.76
CA SER A 17 -3.10 6.67 -19.38
C SER A 17 -3.79 7.25 -18.14
N HIS A 18 -5.12 7.20 -18.06
CA HIS A 18 -5.87 7.64 -16.88
C HIS A 18 -5.54 6.84 -15.64
N ARG A 19 -5.46 5.50 -15.73
CA ARG A 19 -5.07 4.64 -14.59
C ARG A 19 -3.66 4.96 -14.09
N GLN A 20 -2.71 5.21 -15.00
CA GLN A 20 -1.34 5.60 -14.62
C GLN A 20 -1.31 6.97 -13.95
N LEU A 21 -1.99 7.97 -14.49
CA LEU A 21 -2.05 9.31 -13.90
C LEU A 21 -2.65 9.26 -12.49
N THR A 22 -3.77 8.57 -12.30
CA THR A 22 -4.39 8.38 -10.98
C THR A 22 -3.43 7.68 -10.01
N GLY A 23 -2.67 6.69 -10.51
CA GLY A 23 -1.64 6.00 -9.70
C GLY A 23 -0.55 6.96 -9.22
N TRP A 24 -0.03 7.80 -10.11
CA TRP A 24 0.99 8.79 -9.74
C TRP A 24 0.46 9.87 -8.80
N LEU A 25 -0.78 10.33 -8.98
CA LEU A 25 -1.42 11.28 -8.06
C LEU A 25 -1.57 10.67 -6.66
N ALA A 26 -1.95 9.41 -6.56
CA ALA A 26 -2.04 8.70 -5.28
C ALA A 26 -0.66 8.52 -4.61
N VAL A 27 0.39 8.28 -5.39
CA VAL A 27 1.78 8.25 -4.90
C VAL A 27 2.21 9.62 -4.42
N ALA A 28 1.95 10.69 -5.17
CA ALA A 28 2.26 12.05 -4.77
C ALA A 28 1.54 12.45 -3.47
N ALA A 29 0.24 12.17 -3.37
CA ALA A 29 -0.54 12.42 -2.15
C ALA A 29 0.01 11.66 -0.93
N GLN A 30 0.44 10.40 -1.13
CA GLN A 30 1.10 9.60 -0.10
C GLN A 30 2.38 10.29 0.40
N PHE A 31 3.24 10.77 -0.51
CA PHE A 31 4.48 11.48 -0.12
C PHE A 31 4.19 12.80 0.59
N VAL A 32 3.18 13.55 0.16
CA VAL A 32 2.74 14.77 0.86
C VAL A 32 2.32 14.43 2.29
N ALA A 33 1.54 13.36 2.49
CA ALA A 33 1.12 12.94 3.83
C ALA A 33 2.31 12.52 4.71
N ILE A 34 3.29 11.78 4.15
CA ILE A 34 4.52 11.37 4.86
C ILE A 34 5.33 12.61 5.26
N ILE A 35 5.54 13.54 4.34
CA ILE A 35 6.24 14.79 4.62
C ILE A 35 5.48 15.57 5.69
N GLY A 36 4.14 15.65 5.60
CA GLY A 36 3.28 16.28 6.60
C GLY A 36 3.50 15.70 7.99
N ILE A 37 3.61 14.38 8.15
CA ILE A 37 3.91 13.74 9.44
C ILE A 37 5.29 14.19 9.95
N VAL A 38 6.29 14.21 9.08
CA VAL A 38 7.69 14.47 9.47
C VAL A 38 7.92 15.94 9.84
N VAL A 39 7.32 16.88 9.10
CA VAL A 39 7.54 18.32 9.31
C VAL A 39 6.58 18.96 10.30
N SER A 40 5.47 18.28 10.64
CA SER A 40 4.49 18.82 11.58
C SER A 40 5.04 18.87 13.00
N PRO A 41 4.77 19.96 13.73
CA PRO A 41 5.20 20.06 15.13
C PRO A 41 4.48 19.01 15.98
N GLY A 42 5.24 18.29 16.77
CA GLY A 42 4.75 17.37 17.79
C GLY A 42 5.58 17.57 19.06
N ASP A 43 5.04 17.18 20.19
CA ASP A 43 5.70 17.31 21.48
C ASP A 43 6.02 15.95 22.10
N PRO A 44 7.30 15.54 22.13
CA PRO A 44 7.72 14.30 22.76
C PRO A 44 7.44 14.25 24.28
N ALA A 45 7.27 15.41 24.93
CA ALA A 45 6.98 15.46 26.37
C ALA A 45 5.55 15.03 26.71
N LEU A 46 4.63 15.03 25.74
CA LEU A 46 3.23 14.61 25.94
C LEU A 46 3.06 13.11 26.22
N VAL A 47 4.10 12.29 26.02
CA VAL A 47 4.01 10.83 26.20
C VAL A 47 5.13 10.30 27.08
N PRO A 48 4.85 9.25 27.89
CA PRO A 48 5.87 8.54 28.66
C PRO A 48 6.98 7.99 27.79
N GLY A 49 8.20 7.85 28.37
CA GLY A 49 9.34 7.28 27.68
C GLY A 49 9.06 5.90 27.05
N ALA A 50 8.28 5.05 27.73
CA ALA A 50 7.87 3.74 27.20
C ALA A 50 7.09 3.85 25.88
N VAL A 51 6.21 4.85 25.70
CA VAL A 51 5.46 5.07 24.46
C VAL A 51 6.40 5.53 23.35
N ARG A 52 7.40 6.37 23.65
CA ARG A 52 8.42 6.77 22.68
C ARG A 52 9.28 5.59 22.22
N TRP A 53 9.64 4.68 23.15
CA TRP A 53 10.34 3.44 22.80
C TRP A 53 9.49 2.52 21.92
N LEU A 54 8.19 2.37 22.22
CA LEU A 54 7.25 1.67 21.34
C LEU A 54 7.25 2.27 19.94
N GLY A 55 7.26 3.61 19.84
CA GLY A 55 7.36 4.31 18.55
C GLY A 55 8.62 3.93 17.76
N ILE A 56 9.79 3.82 18.44
CA ILE A 56 11.05 3.37 17.80
C ILE A 56 10.94 1.93 17.32
N ILE A 57 10.35 1.05 18.13
CA ILE A 57 10.13 -0.36 17.74
C ILE A 57 9.24 -0.44 16.51
N LEU A 58 8.15 0.32 16.45
CA LEU A 58 7.24 0.35 15.29
C LEU A 58 7.94 0.86 14.04
N ILE A 59 8.81 1.89 14.14
CA ILE A 59 9.62 2.38 13.02
C ILE A 59 10.53 1.25 12.51
N ALA A 60 11.24 0.58 13.40
CA ALA A 60 12.15 -0.50 13.02
C ALA A 60 11.40 -1.68 12.39
N VAL A 61 10.31 -2.14 13.01
CA VAL A 61 9.47 -3.24 12.49
C VAL A 61 8.85 -2.86 11.14
N GLY A 62 8.35 -1.63 11.01
CA GLY A 62 7.80 -1.10 9.76
C GLY A 62 8.84 -1.07 8.64
N GLY A 63 10.05 -0.58 8.93
CA GLY A 63 11.16 -0.55 7.99
C GLY A 63 11.58 -1.96 7.54
N VAL A 64 11.76 -2.89 8.48
CA VAL A 64 12.07 -4.29 8.16
C VAL A 64 10.97 -4.94 7.33
N THR A 65 9.71 -4.72 7.69
CA THR A 65 8.55 -5.23 6.94
C THR A 65 8.57 -4.73 5.49
N MET A 66 8.85 -3.44 5.28
CA MET A 66 8.96 -2.87 3.93
C MET A 66 10.10 -3.51 3.14
N VAL A 67 11.29 -3.61 3.72
CA VAL A 67 12.46 -4.21 3.05
C VAL A 67 12.17 -5.65 2.65
N VAL A 68 11.66 -6.47 3.56
CA VAL A 68 11.32 -7.88 3.28
C VAL A 68 10.22 -7.96 2.21
N ALA A 69 9.21 -7.09 2.26
CA ALA A 69 8.15 -7.05 1.27
C ALA A 69 8.68 -6.66 -0.13
N PHE A 70 9.58 -5.69 -0.23
CA PHE A 70 10.26 -5.33 -1.49
C PHE A 70 11.04 -6.51 -2.06
N LEU A 71 11.83 -7.20 -1.22
CA LEU A 71 12.58 -8.39 -1.65
C LEU A 71 11.66 -9.51 -2.12
N ASN A 72 10.52 -9.73 -1.47
CA ASN A 72 9.54 -10.75 -1.86
C ASN A 72 8.81 -10.37 -3.18
N LEU A 73 8.62 -9.08 -3.45
CA LEU A 73 7.94 -8.61 -4.66
C LEU A 73 8.84 -8.72 -5.91
N GLY A 74 10.14 -8.46 -5.74
CA GLY A 74 11.15 -8.60 -6.80
C GLY A 74 10.77 -7.80 -8.06
N SER A 75 10.78 -8.46 -9.22
CA SER A 75 10.49 -7.84 -10.53
C SER A 75 9.03 -7.36 -10.71
N ALA A 76 8.12 -7.75 -9.82
CA ALA A 76 6.73 -7.25 -9.84
C ALA A 76 6.56 -5.88 -9.14
N LEU A 77 7.65 -5.33 -8.60
CA LEU A 77 7.63 -4.04 -7.92
C LEU A 77 7.35 -2.91 -8.92
N THR A 78 6.28 -2.15 -8.65
CA THR A 78 5.97 -0.90 -9.35
C THR A 78 5.65 0.21 -8.34
N PRO A 79 5.98 1.48 -8.63
CA PRO A 79 5.61 2.61 -7.78
C PRO A 79 4.10 2.84 -7.73
N THR A 80 3.40 2.49 -8.81
CA THR A 80 1.96 2.67 -8.95
C THR A 80 1.21 1.37 -8.66
N PRO A 81 -0.03 1.42 -8.20
CA PRO A 81 -0.84 0.23 -7.91
C PRO A 81 -1.35 -0.50 -9.17
N VAL A 82 -0.79 -0.18 -10.34
CA VAL A 82 -1.17 -0.83 -11.60
C VAL A 82 -0.36 -2.13 -11.75
N PRO A 83 -1.03 -3.31 -11.87
CA PRO A 83 -0.34 -4.59 -12.01
C PRO A 83 0.55 -4.64 -13.25
N VAL A 84 1.74 -5.25 -13.11
CA VAL A 84 2.65 -5.49 -14.23
C VAL A 84 2.12 -6.65 -15.07
N ALA A 85 1.95 -6.41 -16.37
CA ALA A 85 1.52 -7.46 -17.29
C ALA A 85 2.56 -8.61 -17.29
N GLY A 86 2.09 -9.84 -17.07
CA GLY A 86 2.95 -11.04 -17.08
C GLY A 86 3.74 -11.32 -15.80
N ALA A 87 3.68 -10.45 -14.76
CA ALA A 87 4.44 -10.66 -13.53
C ALA A 87 3.90 -11.79 -12.63
N GLY A 88 2.67 -12.27 -12.86
CA GLY A 88 1.98 -13.25 -12.03
C GLY A 88 1.55 -12.70 -10.65
N LEU A 89 0.61 -13.39 -10.03
CA LEU A 89 0.15 -13.05 -8.67
C LEU A 89 1.21 -13.46 -7.64
N ARG A 90 1.69 -12.52 -6.84
CA ARG A 90 2.67 -12.81 -5.76
C ARG A 90 1.93 -13.22 -4.50
N THR A 91 2.13 -14.48 -4.09
CA THR A 91 1.45 -15.08 -2.92
C THR A 91 2.43 -15.73 -1.94
N ALA A 92 3.75 -15.54 -2.13
CA ALA A 92 4.79 -16.13 -1.31
C ALA A 92 5.35 -15.13 -0.27
N GLY A 93 6.08 -15.63 0.72
CA GLY A 93 6.71 -14.84 1.77
C GLY A 93 5.68 -14.06 2.61
N LEU A 94 5.89 -12.76 2.80
CA LEU A 94 4.92 -11.91 3.53
C LEU A 94 3.57 -11.84 2.83
N TYR A 95 3.54 -11.95 1.49
CA TYR A 95 2.31 -11.95 0.71
C TYR A 95 1.44 -13.19 0.93
N ALA A 96 1.98 -14.27 1.50
CA ALA A 96 1.18 -15.41 1.92
C ALA A 96 0.22 -15.10 3.09
N ARG A 97 0.46 -14.03 3.83
CA ARG A 97 -0.33 -13.67 5.03
C ARG A 97 -0.99 -12.31 4.94
N ILE A 98 -0.35 -11.35 4.27
CA ILE A 98 -0.77 -9.95 4.14
C ILE A 98 -0.70 -9.58 2.66
N ARG A 99 -1.80 -9.02 2.11
CA ARG A 99 -1.85 -8.62 0.70
C ARG A 99 -1.03 -7.39 0.38
N HIS A 100 -0.94 -6.44 1.33
CA HIS A 100 -0.24 -5.17 1.16
C HIS A 100 0.82 -4.96 2.27
N PRO A 101 1.85 -5.83 2.36
CA PRO A 101 2.83 -5.75 3.45
C PRO A 101 3.69 -4.47 3.37
N ILE A 102 3.93 -3.90 2.17
CA ILE A 102 4.61 -2.61 2.01
C ILE A 102 3.78 -1.48 2.68
N TYR A 103 2.46 -1.46 2.46
CA TYR A 103 1.58 -0.46 3.08
C TYR A 103 1.48 -0.66 4.59
N THR A 104 1.46 -1.91 5.04
CA THR A 104 1.53 -2.24 6.48
C THR A 104 2.80 -1.70 7.11
N GLY A 105 3.95 -1.96 6.49
CA GLY A 105 5.24 -1.45 6.97
C GLY A 105 5.27 0.09 7.03
N LEU A 106 4.72 0.75 6.01
CA LEU A 106 4.64 2.21 5.98
C LEU A 106 3.72 2.77 7.07
N LEU A 107 2.57 2.13 7.33
CA LEU A 107 1.67 2.53 8.43
C LEU A 107 2.32 2.33 9.80
N LEU A 108 3.05 1.24 10.01
CA LEU A 108 3.78 1.00 11.26
C LEU A 108 4.87 2.06 11.46
N LEU A 109 5.65 2.36 10.42
CA LEU A 109 6.70 3.38 10.46
C LEU A 109 6.10 4.76 10.78
N ALA A 110 5.08 5.17 10.03
CA ALA A 110 4.41 6.45 10.22
C ALA A 110 3.73 6.57 11.60
N GLY A 111 3.06 5.50 12.06
CA GLY A 111 2.48 5.41 13.40
C GLY A 111 3.54 5.53 14.48
N GLY A 112 4.70 4.90 14.30
CA GLY A 112 5.83 5.03 15.19
C GLY A 112 6.38 6.46 15.29
N LEU A 113 6.44 7.20 14.16
CA LEU A 113 6.81 8.61 14.16
C LEU A 113 5.83 9.46 14.98
N VAL A 114 4.52 9.25 14.79
CA VAL A 114 3.48 9.97 15.54
C VAL A 114 3.56 9.64 17.04
N LEU A 115 3.80 8.38 17.41
CA LEU A 115 3.94 8.01 18.83
C LEU A 115 5.16 8.63 19.50
N ARG A 116 6.23 8.87 18.78
CA ARG A 116 7.44 9.51 19.31
C ARG A 116 7.28 11.00 19.58
N SER A 117 6.48 11.67 18.77
CA SER A 117 6.25 13.10 18.83
C SER A 117 4.79 13.40 18.49
N PRO A 118 3.86 13.11 19.41
CA PRO A 118 2.43 13.27 19.15
C PRO A 118 2.04 14.73 19.02
N GLY A 119 1.01 14.96 18.22
CA GLY A 119 0.42 16.26 17.99
C GLY A 119 -0.80 16.12 17.09
N VAL A 120 -1.63 17.15 17.05
CA VAL A 120 -2.85 17.15 16.23
C VAL A 120 -2.50 16.99 14.77
N TRP A 121 -1.53 17.75 14.27
CA TRP A 121 -1.16 17.72 12.86
C TRP A 121 -0.48 16.42 12.43
N PRO A 122 0.51 15.85 13.16
CA PRO A 122 1.02 14.51 12.88
C PRO A 122 -0.07 13.45 12.83
N ALA A 123 -1.07 13.52 13.75
CA ALA A 123 -2.19 12.59 13.77
C ALA A 123 -3.11 12.77 12.55
N VAL A 124 -3.45 14.00 12.16
CA VAL A 124 -4.24 14.30 10.96
C VAL A 124 -3.56 13.75 9.71
N TRP A 125 -2.27 14.00 9.53
CA TRP A 125 -1.51 13.48 8.39
C TRP A 125 -1.42 11.96 8.38
N PHE A 126 -1.31 11.33 9.56
CA PHE A 126 -1.34 9.87 9.67
C PHE A 126 -2.68 9.28 9.25
N VAL A 127 -3.80 9.86 9.69
CA VAL A 127 -5.15 9.44 9.27
C VAL A 127 -5.32 9.60 7.76
N LEU A 128 -4.86 10.72 7.20
CA LEU A 128 -4.88 10.95 5.75
C LEU A 128 -4.03 9.91 5.00
N LEU A 129 -2.82 9.61 5.48
CA LEU A 129 -1.98 8.57 4.91
C LEU A 129 -2.68 7.20 4.94
N ALA A 130 -3.29 6.83 6.07
CA ALA A 130 -4.03 5.57 6.20
C ALA A 130 -5.22 5.50 5.23
N ALA A 131 -5.95 6.60 5.04
CA ALA A 131 -7.04 6.69 4.06
C ALA A 131 -6.52 6.53 2.62
N ILE A 132 -5.43 7.23 2.25
CA ILE A 132 -4.81 7.14 0.93
C ILE A 132 -4.35 5.69 0.66
N LEU A 133 -3.64 5.06 1.59
CA LEU A 133 -3.15 3.69 1.43
C LEU A 133 -4.28 2.67 1.35
N THR A 134 -5.37 2.90 2.09
CA THR A 134 -6.58 2.06 2.01
C THR A 134 -7.25 2.19 0.65
N ALA A 135 -7.42 3.40 0.14
CA ALA A 135 -7.98 3.65 -1.18
C ALA A 135 -7.12 3.02 -2.29
N LYS A 136 -5.77 3.17 -2.21
CA LYS A 136 -4.83 2.51 -3.12
C LYS A 136 -4.96 0.99 -3.08
N ALA A 137 -5.01 0.40 -1.87
CA ALA A 137 -5.14 -1.04 -1.71
C ALA A 137 -6.45 -1.56 -2.31
N LEU A 138 -7.58 -0.87 -2.08
CA LEU A 138 -8.88 -1.22 -2.66
C LEU A 138 -8.86 -1.17 -4.19
N TRP A 139 -8.26 -0.13 -4.75
CA TRP A 139 -8.14 0.05 -6.19
C TRP A 139 -7.25 -1.04 -6.82
N GLU A 140 -6.09 -1.33 -6.20
CA GLU A 140 -5.19 -2.41 -6.62
C GLU A 140 -5.87 -3.80 -6.54
N GLU A 141 -6.58 -4.09 -5.44
CA GLU A 141 -7.34 -5.33 -5.27
C GLU A 141 -8.41 -5.50 -6.36
N HIS A 142 -9.05 -4.42 -6.81
CA HIS A 142 -10.00 -4.45 -7.91
C HIS A 142 -9.33 -4.87 -9.22
N MET A 143 -8.22 -4.23 -9.56
CA MET A 143 -7.47 -4.54 -10.79
C MET A 143 -6.86 -5.96 -10.76
N LEU A 144 -6.39 -6.40 -9.60
CA LEU A 144 -5.88 -7.77 -9.43
C LEU A 144 -7.00 -8.82 -9.58
N ALA A 145 -8.20 -8.51 -9.09
CA ALA A 145 -9.36 -9.40 -9.26
C ALA A 145 -9.86 -9.49 -10.71
N GLU A 146 -9.64 -8.44 -11.51
CA GLU A 146 -9.89 -8.45 -12.95
C GLU A 146 -8.81 -9.21 -13.72
N ALA A 147 -7.55 -9.09 -13.30
CA ALA A 147 -6.40 -9.65 -14.02
C ALA A 147 -6.12 -11.13 -13.69
N TYR A 148 -6.44 -11.59 -12.47
CA TYR A 148 -6.09 -12.92 -11.97
C TYR A 148 -7.32 -13.68 -11.46
N PRO A 149 -7.74 -14.79 -12.08
CA PRO A 149 -8.89 -15.61 -11.64
C PRO A 149 -8.76 -16.09 -10.20
N ASP A 150 -7.54 -16.48 -9.78
CA ASP A 150 -7.25 -17.05 -8.47
C ASP A 150 -7.18 -15.98 -7.34
N TYR A 151 -7.27 -14.68 -7.70
CA TYR A 151 -7.17 -13.61 -6.71
C TYR A 151 -8.28 -13.66 -5.66
N ARG A 152 -9.49 -14.09 -6.04
CA ARG A 152 -10.62 -14.22 -5.11
C ARG A 152 -10.34 -15.24 -4.00
N GLU A 153 -9.72 -16.37 -4.36
CA GLU A 153 -9.33 -17.40 -3.40
C GLU A 153 -8.19 -16.92 -2.50
N TYR A 154 -7.15 -16.35 -3.08
CA TYR A 154 -6.06 -15.73 -2.33
C TYR A 154 -6.58 -14.71 -1.31
N ARG A 155 -7.52 -13.86 -1.67
CA ARG A 155 -8.14 -12.85 -0.79
C ARG A 155 -8.91 -13.45 0.38
N ARG A 156 -9.47 -14.66 0.23
CA ARG A 156 -10.18 -15.37 1.32
C ARG A 156 -9.23 -15.77 2.45
N HIS A 157 -8.01 -16.17 2.12
CA HIS A 157 -7.03 -16.70 3.07
C HIS A 157 -6.06 -15.64 3.62
N THR A 158 -5.98 -14.45 3.03
CA THR A 158 -5.04 -13.40 3.39
C THR A 158 -5.73 -12.14 3.92
N GLY A 159 -5.09 -11.44 4.86
CA GLY A 159 -5.57 -10.14 5.33
C GLY A 159 -5.07 -8.99 4.44
N ARG A 160 -5.70 -7.80 4.51
CA ARG A 160 -5.25 -6.64 3.73
C ARG A 160 -3.97 -6.04 4.31
N PHE A 161 -4.01 -5.59 5.55
CA PHE A 161 -2.89 -4.97 6.27
C PHE A 161 -2.42 -5.79 7.47
N LEU A 162 -3.26 -6.69 7.99
CA LEU A 162 -2.93 -7.57 9.10
C LEU A 162 -3.15 -9.02 8.67
N PRO A 163 -2.38 -9.97 9.21
CA PRO A 163 -2.62 -11.39 8.96
C PRO A 163 -4.04 -11.80 9.40
N ARG A 164 -4.69 -12.68 8.67
CA ARG A 164 -5.92 -13.31 9.17
C ARG A 164 -5.57 -14.31 10.26
N LEU A 165 -6.19 -14.14 11.42
CA LEU A 165 -5.96 -15.00 12.59
C LEU A 165 -6.68 -16.35 12.52
N ARG A 166 -7.63 -16.52 11.58
CA ARG A 166 -8.36 -17.77 11.38
C ARG A 166 -8.34 -18.17 9.91
N PRO A 167 -7.88 -19.38 9.55
CA PRO A 167 -8.13 -19.92 8.23
C PRO A 167 -9.65 -20.09 8.04
N VAL A 168 -10.17 -19.65 6.91
CA VAL A 168 -11.55 -19.97 6.50
C VAL A 168 -11.55 -21.48 6.20
N ARG A 169 -12.31 -22.27 7.00
CA ARG A 169 -12.58 -23.67 6.73
C ARG A 169 -13.51 -23.84 5.54
#